data_53677acaee6e5b747c4e8353db133293
#
_entry.id   53677acaee6e5b747c4e8353db133293
#
_cell.length_a   1.000
_cell.length_b   1.000
_cell.length_c   1.000
_cell.angle_alpha   90.00
_cell.angle_beta   90.00
_cell.angle_gamma   90.00
#
_symmetry.space_group_name_H-M   'P 1'
#
loop_
_entity.id
_entity.type
_entity.pdbx_description
1 polymer ?
#
loop_
_entity_poly.entity_id
_entity_poly.type
_entity_poly.pdbx_seq_one_letter_code
_entity_poly.pdbx_strand_id
1 'polypeptide(L)'
;MTNTKVGETKVEGTKTWNDDNATDRPSTIKVELLQNGKVIDTKEVSKATNWKYTFEKLQAYDANGAAYKYEVKEQAVPGYESKVNGTDITNTKVGETKVEGTKTWKDDNAT
;
A
#
# COMPACT_ATOMS: atom_id res chain seq x y z
N MET A 1 18.66 33.99 17.01
CA MET A 1 17.54 33.64 16.13
C MET A 1 17.84 32.32 15.46
N THR A 2 16.93 31.36 15.59
CA THR A 2 17.13 30.03 15.02
C THR A 2 16.32 29.92 13.72
N ASN A 3 17.00 29.63 12.64
CA ASN A 3 16.34 29.41 11.36
C ASN A 3 16.07 27.92 11.20
N THR A 4 14.80 27.56 11.14
CA THR A 4 14.38 26.18 10.92
C THR A 4 13.99 26.03 9.46
N LYS A 5 14.44 24.93 8.83
CA LYS A 5 14.01 24.63 7.47
C LYS A 5 12.50 24.43 7.46
N VAL A 6 11.87 25.08 6.51
CA VAL A 6 10.45 24.92 6.29
C VAL A 6 10.22 24.57 4.83
N GLY A 7 9.13 23.88 4.56
CA GLY A 7 8.77 23.53 3.21
C GLY A 7 7.61 22.56 3.22
N GLU A 8 6.94 22.51 2.11
CA GLU A 8 5.86 21.57 1.90
C GLU A 8 6.21 20.61 0.78
N THR A 9 5.74 19.40 0.91
CA THR A 9 5.89 18.38 -0.12
C THR A 9 4.58 17.64 -0.27
N LYS A 10 4.54 16.76 -1.24
CA LYS A 10 3.38 15.89 -1.46
C LYS A 10 3.84 14.49 -1.77
N VAL A 11 2.96 13.54 -1.52
CA VAL A 11 3.16 12.15 -1.89
C VAL A 11 1.98 11.77 -2.76
N GLU A 12 2.25 11.33 -3.97
CA GLU A 12 1.20 10.90 -4.88
C GLU A 12 1.60 9.60 -5.56
N GLY A 13 0.62 8.81 -5.89
CA GLY A 13 0.87 7.53 -6.53
C GLY A 13 -0.34 7.00 -7.23
N THR A 14 -0.15 5.88 -7.90
CA THR A 14 -1.18 5.19 -8.66
C THR A 14 -1.32 3.77 -8.15
N LYS A 15 -2.56 3.32 -8.06
CA LYS A 15 -2.87 1.94 -7.75
C LYS A 15 -3.11 1.19 -9.06
N THR A 16 -2.43 0.08 -9.22
CA THR A 16 -2.60 -0.78 -10.39
C THR A 16 -3.08 -2.16 -9.94
N TRP A 17 -4.04 -2.70 -10.68
CA TRP A 17 -4.55 -4.03 -10.46
C TRP A 17 -4.02 -4.96 -11.55
N ASN A 18 -3.37 -6.03 -11.13
CA ASN A 18 -2.91 -7.09 -12.02
C ASN A 18 -3.76 -8.33 -11.77
N ASP A 19 -4.95 -8.36 -12.36
CA ASP A 19 -5.95 -9.37 -12.06
C ASP A 19 -6.83 -9.71 -13.27
N ASP A 20 -6.38 -9.41 -14.48
CA ASP A 20 -7.13 -9.65 -15.72
C ASP A 20 -8.55 -9.07 -15.67
N ASN A 21 -8.66 -7.84 -15.19
CA ASN A 21 -9.95 -7.15 -15.06
C ASN A 21 -10.97 -7.92 -14.22
N ALA A 22 -10.50 -8.49 -13.14
CA ALA A 22 -11.38 -9.24 -12.26
C ALA A 22 -12.56 -8.39 -11.80
N THR A 23 -13.73 -9.00 -11.71
CA THR A 23 -14.95 -8.32 -11.32
C THR A 23 -15.14 -8.32 -9.80
N ASP A 24 -14.37 -9.11 -9.10
CA ASP A 24 -14.48 -9.28 -7.66
C ASP A 24 -13.48 -8.44 -6.85
N ARG A 25 -12.81 -7.49 -7.53
CA ARG A 25 -11.91 -6.60 -6.79
C ARG A 25 -12.72 -5.65 -5.90
N PRO A 26 -12.17 -5.24 -4.75
CA PRO A 26 -12.88 -4.33 -3.89
C PRO A 26 -13.13 -2.99 -4.59
N SER A 27 -14.22 -2.34 -4.24
CA SER A 27 -14.57 -1.03 -4.82
C SER A 27 -13.66 0.07 -4.33
N THR A 28 -13.11 -0.08 -3.14
CA THR A 28 -12.18 0.89 -2.57
C THR A 28 -11.07 0.15 -1.84
N ILE A 29 -9.91 0.78 -1.81
CA ILE A 29 -8.80 0.34 -0.97
C ILE A 29 -8.35 1.52 -0.14
N LYS A 30 -7.59 1.25 0.91
CA LYS A 30 -7.07 2.30 1.77
C LYS A 30 -5.56 2.32 1.70
N VAL A 31 -5.03 3.51 1.46
CA VAL A 31 -3.59 3.75 1.42
C VAL A 31 -3.22 4.57 2.64
N GLU A 32 -2.28 4.08 3.40
CA GLU A 32 -1.77 4.75 4.59
C GLU A 32 -0.51 5.51 4.24
N LEU A 33 -0.41 6.73 4.77
CA LEU A 33 0.80 7.53 4.65
C LEU A 33 1.57 7.41 5.96
N LEU A 34 2.84 7.03 5.82
CA LEU A 34 3.74 6.92 6.96
C LEU A 34 4.75 8.06 6.93
N GLN A 35 4.93 8.69 8.08
CA GLN A 35 5.95 9.71 8.30
C GLN A 35 6.93 9.16 9.32
N ASN A 36 8.16 8.96 8.90
CA ASN A 36 9.19 8.35 9.75
C ASN A 36 8.73 7.02 10.36
N GLY A 37 8.01 6.22 9.57
CA GLY A 37 7.52 4.92 9.98
C GLY A 37 6.22 4.91 10.76
N LYS A 38 5.61 6.07 10.96
CA LYS A 38 4.37 6.18 11.71
C LYS A 38 3.24 6.59 10.79
N VAL A 39 2.11 5.89 10.85
CA VAL A 39 0.93 6.23 10.07
C VAL A 39 0.36 7.56 10.55
N ILE A 40 0.27 8.53 9.67
CA ILE A 40 -0.26 9.86 10.00
C ILE A 40 -1.53 10.19 9.24
N ASP A 41 -1.84 9.48 8.17
CA ASP A 41 -3.03 9.75 7.37
C ASP A 41 -3.41 8.50 6.59
N THR A 42 -4.65 8.45 6.15
CA THR A 42 -5.17 7.36 5.35
C THR A 42 -6.11 7.94 4.30
N LYS A 43 -6.01 7.47 3.07
CA LYS A 43 -6.91 7.87 1.99
C LYS A 43 -7.56 6.67 1.34
N GLU A 44 -8.79 6.85 0.92
CA GLU A 44 -9.48 5.86 0.12
C GLU A 44 -9.16 6.09 -1.35
N VAL A 45 -8.90 5.01 -2.05
CA VAL A 45 -8.59 5.02 -3.48
C VAL A 45 -9.58 4.11 -4.16
N SER A 46 -10.17 4.57 -5.25
CA SER A 46 -11.23 3.85 -5.91
C SER A 46 -11.24 4.16 -7.41
N LYS A 47 -12.15 3.51 -8.10
CA LYS A 47 -12.38 3.81 -9.51
C LYS A 47 -12.77 5.27 -9.70
N ALA A 48 -13.51 5.84 -8.75
CA ALA A 48 -13.91 7.25 -8.81
C ALA A 48 -12.73 8.21 -8.78
N THR A 49 -11.61 7.80 -8.19
CA THR A 49 -10.37 8.58 -8.19
C THR A 49 -9.42 8.16 -9.29
N ASN A 50 -9.86 7.30 -10.21
CA ASN A 50 -9.03 6.68 -11.24
C ASN A 50 -7.85 5.89 -10.64
N TRP A 51 -8.06 5.33 -9.47
CA TRP A 51 -7.05 4.57 -8.73
C TRP A 51 -5.77 5.38 -8.46
N LYS A 52 -5.96 6.68 -8.25
CA LYS A 52 -4.88 7.60 -7.90
C LYS A 52 -5.12 8.19 -6.54
N TYR A 53 -4.05 8.57 -5.88
CA TYR A 53 -4.14 9.22 -4.59
C TYR A 53 -3.05 10.29 -4.46
N THR A 54 -3.32 11.29 -3.65
CA THR A 54 -2.38 12.36 -3.35
C THR A 54 -2.54 12.79 -1.92
N PHE A 55 -1.42 12.83 -1.19
CA PHE A 55 -1.35 13.46 0.12
C PHE A 55 -0.62 14.77 -0.06
N GLU A 56 -1.31 15.87 0.13
CA GLU A 56 -0.77 17.20 -0.12
C GLU A 56 -0.45 17.95 1.17
N LYS A 57 0.28 19.04 1.04
CA LYS A 57 0.59 19.95 2.14
C LYS A 57 1.27 19.23 3.29
N LEU A 58 2.20 18.36 2.96
CA LEU A 58 2.97 17.65 3.96
C LEU A 58 4.19 18.47 4.33
N GLN A 59 4.52 18.47 5.61
CA GLN A 59 5.75 19.12 6.05
C GLN A 59 6.95 18.37 5.51
N ALA A 60 7.89 19.09 4.91
CA ALA A 60 9.10 18.49 4.38
C ALA A 60 10.14 18.23 5.46
N TYR A 61 10.12 19.03 6.52
CA TYR A 61 11.13 18.96 7.58
C TYR A 61 10.48 18.98 8.95
N ASP A 62 11.14 18.34 9.90
CA ASP A 62 10.70 18.40 11.29
C ASP A 62 11.16 19.70 11.96
N ALA A 63 10.87 19.85 13.24
CA ALA A 63 11.20 21.04 14.00
C ALA A 63 12.71 21.29 14.09
N ASN A 64 13.51 20.27 13.89
CA ASN A 64 14.96 20.36 13.93
C ASN A 64 15.59 20.54 12.55
N GLY A 65 14.76 20.67 11.51
CA GLY A 65 15.23 20.82 10.15
C GLY A 65 15.63 19.53 9.48
N ALA A 66 15.31 18.39 10.06
CA ALA A 66 15.57 17.10 9.44
C ALA A 66 14.43 16.73 8.50
N ALA A 67 14.77 16.20 7.33
CA ALA A 67 13.76 15.82 6.35
C ALA A 67 12.92 14.66 6.87
N TYR A 68 11.61 14.77 6.72
CA TYR A 68 10.71 13.65 7.00
C TYR A 68 10.85 12.60 5.91
N LYS A 69 10.81 11.36 6.32
CA LYS A 69 10.78 10.23 5.39
C LYS A 69 9.34 9.78 5.24
N TYR A 70 8.80 9.93 4.03
CA TYR A 70 7.43 9.53 3.74
C TYR A 70 7.40 8.21 2.98
N GLU A 71 6.49 7.35 3.36
CA GLU A 71 6.25 6.07 2.73
C GLU A 71 4.76 5.84 2.65
N VAL A 72 4.35 4.93 1.78
CA VAL A 72 2.96 4.53 1.66
C VAL A 72 2.83 3.04 1.89
N LYS A 73 1.67 2.66 2.40
CA LYS A 73 1.36 1.26 2.65
C LYS A 73 -0.12 1.06 2.37
N GLU A 74 -0.45 -0.04 1.71
CA GLU A 74 -1.84 -0.39 1.49
C GLU A 74 -2.32 -1.30 2.61
N GLN A 75 -3.54 -1.07 3.07
CA GLN A 75 -4.17 -2.01 3.99
C GLN A 75 -4.44 -3.31 3.24
N ALA A 76 -4.28 -4.42 3.91
CA ALA A 76 -4.36 -5.73 3.28
C ALA A 76 -5.66 -5.93 2.51
N VAL A 77 -5.54 -6.45 1.30
CA VAL A 77 -6.67 -6.77 0.43
C VAL A 77 -6.72 -8.28 0.26
N PRO A 78 -7.76 -8.93 0.77
CA PRO A 78 -7.86 -10.39 0.63
C PRO A 78 -7.81 -10.83 -0.83
N GLY A 79 -7.08 -11.90 -1.10
CA GLY A 79 -6.96 -12.44 -2.44
C GLY A 79 -5.96 -11.72 -3.32
N TYR A 80 -5.25 -10.74 -2.81
CA TYR A 80 -4.24 -10.00 -3.56
C TYR A 80 -2.94 -9.90 -2.80
N GLU A 81 -1.87 -9.88 -3.56
CA GLU A 81 -0.54 -9.60 -3.03
C GLU A 81 -0.17 -8.18 -3.43
N SER A 82 0.19 -7.36 -2.47
CA SER A 82 0.48 -5.96 -2.68
C SER A 82 1.99 -5.74 -2.80
N LYS A 83 2.38 -4.97 -3.79
CA LYS A 83 3.78 -4.57 -3.96
C LYS A 83 3.83 -3.07 -4.10
N VAL A 84 4.64 -2.43 -3.26
CA VAL A 84 4.85 -0.99 -3.30
C VAL A 84 6.17 -0.73 -3.99
N ASN A 85 6.13 0.07 -5.05
CA ASN A 85 7.31 0.49 -5.77
C ASN A 85 7.37 2.01 -5.73
N GLY A 86 8.14 2.55 -4.78
CA GLY A 86 8.12 3.97 -4.50
C GLY A 86 6.78 4.37 -3.88
N THR A 87 5.95 5.06 -4.63
CA THR A 87 4.60 5.45 -4.20
C THR A 87 3.51 4.78 -5.04
N ASP A 88 3.90 3.97 -6.02
CA ASP A 88 2.95 3.21 -6.82
C ASP A 88 2.71 1.85 -6.19
N ILE A 89 1.46 1.44 -6.17
CA ILE A 89 1.05 0.19 -5.54
C ILE A 89 0.45 -0.72 -6.59
N THR A 90 0.95 -1.95 -6.68
CA THR A 90 0.40 -2.96 -7.58
C THR A 90 -0.15 -4.11 -6.77
N ASN A 91 -1.40 -4.45 -7.02
CA ASN A 91 -2.01 -5.64 -6.43
C ASN A 91 -2.14 -6.70 -7.50
N THR A 92 -1.51 -7.82 -7.23
CA THR A 92 -1.59 -8.99 -8.10
C THR A 92 -2.51 -10.01 -7.46
N LYS A 93 -3.46 -10.49 -8.24
CA LYS A 93 -4.37 -11.49 -7.74
C LYS A 93 -3.60 -12.78 -7.48
N VAL A 94 -3.58 -13.20 -6.23
CA VAL A 94 -3.01 -14.49 -5.89
C VAL A 94 -4.13 -15.50 -5.98
N GLY A 95 -3.86 -16.57 -6.71
CA GLY A 95 -4.87 -17.59 -6.90
C GLY A 95 -5.35 -18.14 -5.60
N GLU A 96 -6.54 -17.74 -5.23
CA GLU A 96 -7.27 -18.45 -4.23
C GLU A 96 -7.86 -19.69 -4.85
N THR A 97 -7.06 -20.38 -5.60
CA THR A 97 -7.46 -21.71 -5.93
C THR A 97 -7.42 -22.44 -4.61
N LYS A 98 -8.56 -22.80 -4.16
CA LYS A 98 -8.65 -23.74 -3.08
C LYS A 98 -7.71 -24.89 -3.40
N VAL A 99 -6.54 -24.86 -2.84
CA VAL A 99 -5.73 -26.05 -2.87
C VAL A 99 -6.32 -26.94 -1.80
N GLU A 100 -7.42 -27.56 -2.15
CA GLU A 100 -7.88 -28.63 -1.35
C GLU A 100 -7.14 -29.85 -1.80
N GLY A 101 -6.12 -30.15 -1.10
CA GLY A 101 -5.46 -31.40 -1.28
C GLY A 101 -5.55 -32.16 0.00
N THR A 102 -5.84 -33.43 -0.12
CA THR A 102 -5.64 -34.30 1.01
C THR A 102 -4.15 -34.50 1.12
N LYS A 103 -3.63 -34.15 2.27
CA LYS A 103 -2.22 -34.38 2.52
C LYS A 103 -2.00 -35.87 2.64
N THR A 104 -1.37 -36.44 1.64
CA THR A 104 -1.00 -37.83 1.68
C THR A 104 0.46 -37.94 2.05
N TRP A 105 0.73 -38.58 3.15
CA TRP A 105 2.08 -38.85 3.57
C TRP A 105 2.61 -40.05 2.83
N LYS A 106 3.64 -39.87 2.03
CA LYS A 106 4.29 -40.97 1.32
C LYS A 106 5.54 -41.45 2.02
N ASP A 107 5.53 -41.35 3.28
CA ASP A 107 6.70 -41.72 4.05
C ASP A 107 6.44 -42.93 4.95
N ASP A 108 5.67 -43.88 4.41
CA ASP A 108 5.31 -45.09 5.14
C ASP A 108 4.68 -44.77 6.48
N ASN A 109 3.71 -43.83 6.47
CA ASN A 109 3.04 -43.47 7.69
C ASN A 109 3.91 -42.84 8.73
N ALA A 110 4.92 -42.14 8.32
CA ALA A 110 5.54 -41.29 9.26
C ALA A 110 4.51 -40.26 9.69
N THR A 111 4.05 -40.42 10.81
CA THR A 111 3.04 -39.55 11.37
C THR A 111 3.68 -38.48 12.20
#